data_149f60a4a41ca25b5f9b68770d3dae2f
#
_entry.id   149f60a4a41ca25b5f9b68770d3dae2f
#
_cell.length_a   1.000
_cell.length_b   1.000
_cell.length_c   1.000
_cell.angle_alpha   90.00
_cell.angle_beta   90.00
_cell.angle_gamma   90.00
#
_symmetry.space_group_name_H-M   'P 1'
#
loop_
_entity.id
_entity.type
_entity.pdbx_description
1 polymer ?
#
loop_
_entity_poly.entity_id
_entity_poly.type
_entity_poly.pdbx_seq_one_letter_code
_entity_poly.pdbx_strand_id
1 'polypeptide(L)'
;MRALFFNIVFCAFVSFSCFGQNSNVPKNSLGVIKFNTNTKTPFSDDELSKLQEVYGAALSTEILNRPNRVLGIKEILRNRVVIKKFSEANHKKPYPLLSEVSLFNAFVSDLQRDQFFDPITFNPLKYNFPFHRKGYQYYRVDQTDYFILIKPQHYNN
;
A
#
# COMPACT_ATOMS: atom_id res chain seq x y z
N MET A 1 91.22 14.46 -1.96
CA MET A 1 90.42 13.59 -1.07
C MET A 1 88.96 14.05 -1.16
N ARG A 2 88.14 13.38 -1.93
CA ARG A 2 86.73 13.72 -2.15
C ARG A 2 85.90 12.52 -1.69
N ALA A 3 85.13 12.71 -0.62
CA ALA A 3 84.18 11.72 -0.11
C ALA A 3 82.88 11.76 -0.95
N LEU A 4 82.54 10.67 -1.56
CA LEU A 4 81.28 10.46 -2.28
C LEU A 4 80.28 10.05 -1.26
N PHE A 5 79.26 10.88 -1.07
CA PHE A 5 78.04 10.52 -0.33
C PHE A 5 77.08 9.76 -1.24
N PHE A 6 76.89 8.49 -0.96
CA PHE A 6 75.88 7.67 -1.59
C PHE A 6 74.53 7.91 -0.89
N ASN A 7 73.63 8.63 -1.54
CA ASN A 7 72.26 8.79 -1.07
C ASN A 7 71.46 7.60 -1.53
N ILE A 8 71.18 6.70 -0.62
CA ILE A 8 70.26 5.60 -0.85
C ILE A 8 68.83 6.16 -0.59
N VAL A 9 68.12 6.44 -1.68
CA VAL A 9 66.71 6.76 -1.60
C VAL A 9 65.91 5.45 -1.41
N PHE A 10 65.42 5.23 -0.21
CA PHE A 10 64.58 4.12 0.15
C PHE A 10 63.15 4.46 -0.26
N CYS A 11 62.75 4.03 -1.45
CA CYS A 11 61.33 4.10 -1.88
C CYS A 11 60.53 3.08 -1.10
N ALA A 12 59.87 3.52 -0.04
CA ALA A 12 58.86 2.73 0.65
C ALA A 12 57.60 2.67 -0.22
N PHE A 13 57.40 1.56 -0.91
CA PHE A 13 56.13 1.22 -1.54
C PHE A 13 55.07 0.96 -0.44
N VAL A 14 54.29 1.97 -0.13
CA VAL A 14 53.11 1.79 0.68
C VAL A 14 52.05 1.15 -0.22
N SER A 15 51.93 -0.17 -0.15
CA SER A 15 50.85 -0.92 -0.75
C SER A 15 49.56 -0.58 0.00
N PHE A 16 48.75 0.34 -0.54
CA PHE A 16 47.39 0.53 -0.10
C PHE A 16 46.58 -0.71 -0.50
N SER A 17 46.48 -1.65 0.43
CA SER A 17 45.51 -2.70 0.36
C SER A 17 44.14 -2.03 0.48
N CYS A 18 43.46 -1.74 -0.66
CA CYS A 18 42.06 -1.45 -0.69
C CYS A 18 41.33 -2.69 -0.17
N PHE A 19 41.06 -2.73 1.13
CA PHE A 19 40.03 -3.59 1.68
C PHE A 19 38.71 -3.09 1.11
N GLY A 20 38.30 -3.68 0.00
CA GLY A 20 36.96 -3.56 -0.47
C GLY A 20 36.00 -4.01 0.66
N GLN A 21 35.43 -3.05 1.35
CA GLN A 21 34.31 -3.31 2.26
C GLN A 21 33.20 -3.92 1.43
N ASN A 22 33.10 -5.24 1.45
CA ASN A 22 31.92 -5.95 1.03
C ASN A 22 30.82 -5.54 2.00
N SER A 23 30.20 -4.39 1.74
CA SER A 23 28.98 -3.99 2.41
C SER A 23 27.91 -4.96 1.97
N ASN A 24 27.80 -6.08 2.69
CA ASN A 24 26.59 -6.88 2.78
C ASN A 24 25.51 -6.03 3.47
N VAL A 25 25.17 -4.91 2.85
CA VAL A 25 23.91 -4.24 3.12
C VAL A 25 22.88 -5.29 2.70
N PRO A 26 22.06 -5.83 3.62
CA PRO A 26 20.95 -6.66 3.20
C PRO A 26 20.16 -5.78 2.23
N LYS A 27 20.18 -6.13 0.95
CA LYS A 27 19.24 -5.58 0.00
C LYS A 27 17.89 -5.94 0.59
N ASN A 28 17.28 -5.00 1.32
CA ASN A 28 15.85 -5.00 1.54
C ASN A 28 15.25 -4.90 0.14
N SER A 29 15.21 -6.03 -0.54
CA SER A 29 14.44 -6.18 -1.75
C SER A 29 13.01 -5.97 -1.32
N LEU A 30 12.54 -4.73 -1.47
CA LEU A 30 11.12 -4.47 -1.43
C LEU A 30 10.54 -5.44 -2.44
N GLY A 31 9.87 -6.48 -1.94
CA GLY A 31 9.34 -7.54 -2.80
C GLY A 31 8.49 -6.90 -3.88
N VAL A 32 8.59 -7.42 -5.10
CA VAL A 32 7.80 -6.93 -6.22
C VAL A 32 6.32 -7.15 -5.90
N ILE A 33 5.53 -6.07 -5.94
CA ILE A 33 4.09 -6.16 -5.73
C ILE A 33 3.49 -6.94 -6.90
N LYS A 34 2.90 -8.09 -6.63
CA LYS A 34 2.10 -8.84 -7.61
C LYS A 34 0.67 -8.36 -7.60
N PHE A 35 0.19 -7.97 -8.76
CA PHE A 35 -1.22 -7.65 -8.98
C PHE A 35 -1.93 -8.84 -9.65
N ASN A 36 -3.19 -9.08 -9.29
CA ASN A 36 -3.99 -10.09 -9.95
C ASN A 36 -4.27 -9.72 -11.41
N THR A 37 -4.48 -10.73 -12.25
CA THR A 37 -4.67 -10.55 -13.69
C THR A 37 -5.89 -9.69 -14.03
N ASN A 38 -6.93 -9.72 -13.20
CA ASN A 38 -8.15 -8.90 -13.37
C ASN A 38 -7.90 -7.39 -13.24
N THR A 39 -6.75 -6.95 -12.71
CA THR A 39 -6.40 -5.52 -12.66
C THR A 39 -5.99 -4.96 -14.02
N LYS A 40 -5.74 -5.82 -15.01
CA LYS A 40 -5.39 -5.40 -16.38
C LYS A 40 -6.58 -4.81 -17.15
N THR A 41 -7.82 -5.26 -16.83
CA THR A 41 -9.01 -4.73 -17.48
C THR A 41 -9.27 -3.27 -17.08
N PRO A 42 -9.88 -2.43 -17.95
CA PRO A 42 -10.28 -1.07 -17.60
C PRO A 42 -11.14 -1.02 -16.35
N PHE A 43 -11.28 0.15 -15.73
CA PHE A 43 -12.30 0.36 -14.71
C PHE A 43 -13.69 0.16 -15.30
N SER A 44 -14.59 -0.42 -14.52
CA SER A 44 -16.04 -0.41 -14.84
C SER A 44 -16.66 0.95 -14.51
N ASP A 45 -17.88 1.19 -15.00
CA ASP A 45 -18.61 2.42 -14.70
C ASP A 45 -18.89 2.56 -13.20
N ASP A 46 -19.21 1.45 -12.51
CA ASP A 46 -19.37 1.44 -11.04
C ASP A 46 -18.07 1.82 -10.33
N GLU A 47 -16.93 1.26 -10.74
CA GLU A 47 -15.64 1.61 -10.16
C GLU A 47 -15.25 3.07 -10.42
N LEU A 48 -15.54 3.59 -11.61
CA LEU A 48 -15.33 5.00 -11.94
C LEU A 48 -16.24 5.91 -11.12
N SER A 49 -17.50 5.53 -10.90
CA SER A 49 -18.43 6.26 -10.04
C SER A 49 -17.92 6.32 -8.60
N LYS A 50 -17.44 5.21 -8.04
CA LYS A 50 -16.83 5.16 -6.70
C LYS A 50 -15.58 6.05 -6.60
N LEU A 51 -14.77 6.09 -7.65
CA LEU A 51 -13.60 6.96 -7.71
C LEU A 51 -14.00 8.44 -7.82
N GLN A 52 -15.01 8.76 -8.65
CA GLN A 52 -15.49 10.12 -8.81
C GLN A 52 -16.06 10.69 -7.51
N GLU A 53 -16.77 9.86 -6.74
CA GLU A 53 -17.30 10.23 -5.42
C GLU A 53 -16.19 10.68 -4.46
N VAL A 54 -15.04 10.01 -4.48
CA VAL A 54 -13.95 10.23 -3.50
C VAL A 54 -12.93 11.25 -3.97
N TYR A 55 -12.63 11.28 -5.26
CA TYR A 55 -11.57 12.13 -5.81
C TYR A 55 -12.09 13.37 -6.53
N GLY A 56 -13.38 13.39 -6.92
CA GLY A 56 -13.99 14.55 -7.58
C GLY A 56 -13.15 15.04 -8.77
N ALA A 57 -12.87 16.34 -8.80
CA ALA A 57 -12.05 16.96 -9.83
C ALA A 57 -10.60 16.47 -9.88
N ALA A 58 -10.09 15.92 -8.78
CA ALA A 58 -8.72 15.41 -8.70
C ALA A 58 -8.55 13.99 -9.27
N LEU A 59 -9.64 13.32 -9.69
CA LEU A 59 -9.61 11.93 -10.17
C LEU A 59 -8.56 11.71 -11.27
N SER A 60 -8.53 12.57 -12.27
CA SER A 60 -7.60 12.42 -13.39
C SER A 60 -6.15 12.55 -12.95
N THR A 61 -5.82 13.60 -12.17
CA THR A 61 -4.45 13.90 -11.75
C THR A 61 -3.93 12.95 -10.69
N GLU A 62 -4.80 12.53 -9.77
CA GLU A 62 -4.41 11.70 -8.64
C GLU A 62 -4.44 10.20 -8.94
N ILE A 63 -5.32 9.75 -9.83
CA ILE A 63 -5.50 8.33 -10.13
C ILE A 63 -5.24 8.00 -11.57
N LEU A 64 -6.04 8.51 -12.52
CA LEU A 64 -6.06 8.00 -13.89
C LEU A 64 -4.73 8.21 -14.63
N ASN A 65 -4.04 9.33 -14.39
CA ASN A 65 -2.73 9.64 -14.97
C ASN A 65 -1.55 8.96 -14.23
N ARG A 66 -1.82 8.10 -13.24
CA ARG A 66 -0.80 7.41 -12.43
C ARG A 66 -0.96 5.89 -12.50
N PRO A 67 -0.31 5.20 -13.46
CA PRO A 67 -0.53 3.77 -13.71
C PRO A 67 -0.43 2.88 -12.45
N ASN A 68 0.53 3.14 -11.59
CA ASN A 68 0.69 2.37 -10.34
C ASN A 68 -0.47 2.60 -9.36
N ARG A 69 -1.05 3.78 -9.31
CA ARG A 69 -2.24 4.05 -8.49
C ARG A 69 -3.46 3.37 -9.08
N VAL A 70 -3.62 3.40 -10.40
CA VAL A 70 -4.68 2.66 -11.10
C VAL A 70 -4.64 1.18 -10.72
N LEU A 71 -3.48 0.53 -10.81
CA LEU A 71 -3.32 -0.88 -10.42
C LEU A 71 -3.64 -1.11 -8.94
N GLY A 72 -3.13 -0.25 -8.05
CA GLY A 72 -3.37 -0.34 -6.62
C GLY A 72 -4.84 -0.21 -6.25
N ILE A 73 -5.56 0.73 -6.86
CA ILE A 73 -7.00 0.94 -6.63
C ILE A 73 -7.81 -0.25 -7.14
N LYS A 74 -7.53 -0.75 -8.35
CA LYS A 74 -8.19 -1.95 -8.89
C LYS A 74 -7.97 -3.15 -7.97
N GLU A 75 -6.75 -3.32 -7.45
CA GLU A 75 -6.44 -4.39 -6.51
C GLU A 75 -7.27 -4.25 -5.22
N ILE A 76 -7.42 -3.05 -4.68
CA ILE A 76 -8.26 -2.78 -3.51
C ILE A 76 -9.71 -3.16 -3.80
N LEU A 77 -10.29 -2.63 -4.86
CA LEU A 77 -11.71 -2.80 -5.19
C LEU A 77 -12.07 -4.24 -5.55
N ARG A 78 -11.22 -4.91 -6.34
CA ARG A 78 -11.53 -6.22 -6.93
C ARG A 78 -11.08 -7.41 -6.11
N ASN A 79 -9.99 -7.26 -5.33
CA ASN A 79 -9.32 -8.43 -4.74
C ASN A 79 -9.13 -8.33 -3.23
N ARG A 80 -8.99 -7.14 -2.68
CA ARG A 80 -8.57 -6.98 -1.28
C ARG A 80 -9.70 -6.70 -0.32
N VAL A 81 -10.69 -5.93 -0.73
CA VAL A 81 -11.86 -5.66 0.10
C VAL A 81 -12.92 -6.72 -0.16
N VAL A 82 -13.31 -7.43 0.90
CA VAL A 82 -14.31 -8.50 0.84
C VAL A 82 -15.37 -8.25 1.91
N ILE A 83 -16.62 -8.21 1.52
CA ILE A 83 -17.74 -8.09 2.45
C ILE A 83 -18.31 -9.48 2.69
N LYS A 84 -18.49 -9.84 3.97
CA LYS A 84 -19.03 -11.14 4.37
C LYS A 84 -20.05 -10.98 5.49
N LYS A 85 -21.04 -11.86 5.52
CA LYS A 85 -21.84 -12.09 6.72
C LYS A 85 -21.18 -13.15 7.59
N PHE A 86 -21.10 -12.90 8.87
CA PHE A 86 -20.66 -13.88 9.85
C PHE A 86 -21.81 -14.24 10.79
N SER A 87 -21.82 -15.49 11.25
CA SER A 87 -22.77 -15.93 12.28
C SER A 87 -22.45 -15.26 13.63
N GLU A 88 -23.44 -15.21 14.53
CA GLU A 88 -23.36 -14.59 15.87
C GLU A 88 -22.14 -15.02 16.70
N ALA A 89 -21.66 -16.25 16.52
CA ALA A 89 -20.46 -16.73 17.23
C ALA A 89 -19.21 -15.87 17.02
N ASN A 90 -19.13 -15.15 15.89
CA ASN A 90 -18.00 -14.25 15.57
C ASN A 90 -18.20 -12.83 16.12
N HIS A 91 -19.40 -12.48 16.59
CA HIS A 91 -19.69 -11.17 17.17
C HIS A 91 -19.01 -10.93 18.53
N LYS A 92 -18.50 -11.99 19.17
CA LYS A 92 -17.82 -11.90 20.47
C LYS A 92 -16.42 -11.29 20.41
N LYS A 93 -15.83 -11.16 19.21
CA LYS A 93 -14.52 -10.52 19.06
C LYS A 93 -14.69 -9.00 18.95
N PRO A 94 -13.88 -8.20 19.68
CA PRO A 94 -13.93 -6.75 19.62
C PRO A 94 -13.29 -6.25 18.32
N TYR A 95 -14.02 -6.35 17.21
CA TYR A 95 -13.60 -5.73 15.96
C TYR A 95 -14.01 -4.25 15.95
N PRO A 96 -13.15 -3.34 15.44
CA PRO A 96 -13.51 -1.94 15.26
C PRO A 96 -14.77 -1.81 14.37
N LEU A 97 -15.59 -0.81 14.69
CA LEU A 97 -16.80 -0.52 13.92
C LEU A 97 -16.47 0.31 12.69
N LEU A 98 -17.29 0.17 11.65
CA LEU A 98 -17.14 1.00 10.45
C LEU A 98 -17.36 2.49 10.76
N SER A 99 -18.25 2.80 11.71
CA SER A 99 -18.49 4.16 12.17
C SER A 99 -17.25 4.82 12.82
N GLU A 100 -16.34 4.03 13.38
CA GLU A 100 -15.09 4.50 13.99
C GLU A 100 -14.01 4.82 12.97
N VAL A 101 -14.14 4.35 11.73
CA VAL A 101 -13.18 4.63 10.66
C VAL A 101 -13.48 6.01 10.08
N SER A 102 -12.54 6.94 10.10
CA SER A 102 -12.71 8.28 9.52
C SER A 102 -12.91 8.22 8.01
N LEU A 103 -13.59 9.23 7.45
CA LEU A 103 -13.72 9.38 5.99
C LEU A 103 -12.41 9.90 5.38
N PHE A 104 -12.14 9.48 4.14
CA PHE A 104 -11.05 10.01 3.33
C PHE A 104 -11.53 11.22 2.53
N ASN A 105 -11.55 12.37 3.18
CA ASN A 105 -12.06 13.63 2.62
C ASN A 105 -10.96 14.57 2.11
N ALA A 106 -9.83 14.01 1.65
CA ALA A 106 -8.69 14.79 1.20
C ALA A 106 -8.95 15.57 -0.10
N PHE A 107 -9.87 15.11 -0.95
CA PHE A 107 -10.19 15.71 -2.25
C PHE A 107 -11.62 16.22 -2.34
N VAL A 108 -12.54 15.60 -1.61
CA VAL A 108 -13.96 15.98 -1.52
C VAL A 108 -14.27 16.24 -0.05
N SER A 109 -14.31 17.52 0.33
CA SER A 109 -14.43 17.94 1.73
C SER A 109 -15.78 17.62 2.37
N ASP A 110 -16.83 17.55 1.57
CA ASP A 110 -18.22 17.27 1.96
C ASP A 110 -18.61 15.81 1.75
N LEU A 111 -17.63 14.91 1.62
CA LEU A 111 -17.85 13.47 1.50
C LEU A 111 -18.66 12.96 2.70
N GLN A 112 -19.78 12.29 2.43
CA GLN A 112 -20.71 11.79 3.45
C GLN A 112 -20.61 10.27 3.61
N ARG A 113 -20.89 9.78 4.83
CA ARG A 113 -21.13 8.35 5.06
C ARG A 113 -22.46 7.95 4.43
N ASP A 114 -22.51 6.69 3.99
CA ASP A 114 -23.78 6.13 3.56
C ASP A 114 -24.72 6.00 4.78
N GLN A 115 -25.97 6.43 4.63
CA GLN A 115 -26.97 6.32 5.70
C GLN A 115 -27.30 4.85 6.02
N PHE A 116 -27.32 4.02 5.00
CA PHE A 116 -27.53 2.58 5.11
C PHE A 116 -26.41 1.82 4.43
N PHE A 117 -25.96 0.77 5.07
CA PHE A 117 -24.96 -0.11 4.47
C PHE A 117 -25.57 -1.04 3.46
N ASP A 118 -25.13 -0.96 2.23
CA ASP A 118 -25.42 -1.91 1.16
C ASP A 118 -24.10 -2.53 0.65
N PRO A 119 -23.92 -3.87 0.78
CA PRO A 119 -22.71 -4.54 0.35
C PRO A 119 -22.39 -4.41 -1.15
N ILE A 120 -23.41 -4.15 -1.98
CA ILE A 120 -23.26 -4.03 -3.44
C ILE A 120 -22.71 -2.66 -3.81
N THR A 121 -23.29 -1.61 -3.24
CA THR A 121 -22.93 -0.22 -3.55
C THR A 121 -21.80 0.34 -2.68
N PHE A 122 -21.41 -0.38 -1.62
CA PHE A 122 -20.40 0.06 -0.68
C PHE A 122 -19.11 0.52 -1.37
N ASN A 123 -18.67 1.73 -1.04
CA ASN A 123 -17.44 2.31 -1.55
C ASN A 123 -16.34 2.31 -0.47
N PRO A 124 -15.41 1.33 -0.49
CA PRO A 124 -14.36 1.25 0.52
C PRO A 124 -13.35 2.41 0.44
N LEU A 125 -13.29 3.12 -0.70
CA LEU A 125 -12.37 4.25 -0.88
C LEU A 125 -12.80 5.49 -0.10
N LYS A 126 -14.06 5.56 0.34
CA LYS A 126 -14.57 6.65 1.21
C LYS A 126 -13.92 6.65 2.58
N TYR A 127 -13.30 5.55 2.99
CA TYR A 127 -12.82 5.35 4.35
C TYR A 127 -11.30 5.31 4.42
N ASN A 128 -10.73 5.88 5.47
CA ASN A 128 -9.29 5.84 5.76
C ASN A 128 -8.85 4.45 6.25
N PHE A 129 -9.17 3.41 5.51
CA PHE A 129 -8.65 2.09 5.80
C PHE A 129 -7.13 2.04 5.61
N PRO A 130 -6.38 1.44 6.54
CA PRO A 130 -4.93 1.33 6.42
C PRO A 130 -4.53 0.23 5.42
N PHE A 131 -4.80 0.44 4.13
CA PHE A 131 -4.51 -0.50 3.04
C PHE A 131 -3.03 -0.92 2.93
N HIS A 132 -2.11 -0.17 3.54
CA HIS A 132 -0.68 -0.48 3.56
C HIS A 132 -0.28 -1.56 4.56
N ARG A 133 -1.17 -1.95 5.50
CA ARG A 133 -0.85 -2.95 6.53
C ARG A 133 -0.62 -4.34 5.92
N LYS A 134 0.36 -5.06 6.47
CA LYS A 134 0.74 -6.42 6.04
C LYS A 134 -0.21 -7.53 6.55
N GLY A 135 -1.06 -7.24 7.53
CA GLY A 135 -2.00 -8.20 8.12
C GLY A 135 -3.43 -8.04 7.61
N TYR A 136 -4.23 -9.09 7.81
CA TYR A 136 -5.68 -9.01 7.61
C TYR A 136 -6.30 -8.03 8.61
N GLN A 137 -7.27 -7.24 8.14
CA GLN A 137 -8.01 -6.30 8.95
C GLN A 137 -9.49 -6.60 8.84
N TYR A 138 -10.19 -6.49 9.96
CA TYR A 138 -11.62 -6.78 10.06
C TYR A 138 -12.31 -5.58 10.67
N TYR A 139 -13.39 -5.16 10.05
CA TYR A 139 -14.27 -4.10 10.56
C TYR A 139 -15.68 -4.65 10.56
N ARG A 140 -16.42 -4.40 11.65
CA ARG A 140 -17.81 -4.74 11.73
C ARG A 140 -18.66 -3.57 11.23
N VAL A 141 -19.67 -3.87 10.42
CA VAL A 141 -20.66 -2.86 10.03
C VAL A 141 -21.68 -2.71 11.16
N ASP A 142 -21.89 -1.48 11.58
CA ASP A 142 -22.71 -1.15 12.73
C ASP A 142 -24.13 -1.72 12.57
N GLN A 143 -24.67 -2.30 13.63
CA GLN A 143 -26.02 -2.84 13.70
C GLN A 143 -26.38 -3.88 12.61
N THR A 144 -25.37 -4.53 12.03
CA THR A 144 -25.56 -5.58 11.01
C THR A 144 -24.71 -6.80 11.28
N ASP A 145 -24.93 -7.87 10.51
CA ASP A 145 -24.11 -9.10 10.49
C ASP A 145 -22.97 -9.00 9.47
N TYR A 146 -22.77 -7.86 8.84
CA TYR A 146 -21.74 -7.68 7.84
C TYR A 146 -20.40 -7.30 8.44
N PHE A 147 -19.37 -7.85 7.84
CA PHE A 147 -17.97 -7.53 8.12
C PHE A 147 -17.24 -7.17 6.85
N ILE A 148 -16.38 -6.16 6.95
CA ILE A 148 -15.46 -5.76 5.90
C ILE A 148 -14.11 -6.37 6.23
N LEU A 149 -13.65 -7.26 5.36
CA LEU A 149 -12.33 -7.87 5.44
C LEU A 149 -11.41 -7.18 4.45
N ILE A 150 -10.30 -6.63 4.92
CA ILE A 150 -9.24 -6.10 4.08
C ILE A 150 -8.06 -7.06 4.08
N LYS A 151 -7.77 -7.63 2.92
CA LYS A 151 -6.62 -8.51 2.73
C LYS A 151 -5.35 -7.70 2.60
N PRO A 152 -4.21 -8.19 3.11
CA PRO A 152 -2.91 -7.57 2.90
C PRO A 152 -2.54 -7.57 1.42
N GLN A 153 -1.70 -6.63 1.05
CA GLN A 153 -1.05 -6.68 -0.25
C GLN A 153 0.07 -7.74 -0.19
N HIS A 154 0.05 -8.70 -1.11
CA HIS A 154 1.09 -9.72 -1.19
C HIS A 154 2.32 -9.14 -1.88
N TYR A 155 3.44 -9.19 -1.18
CA TYR A 155 4.75 -8.95 -1.76
C TYR A 155 5.38 -10.32 -2.02
N ASN A 156 5.87 -10.55 -3.24
CA ASN A 156 6.74 -11.69 -3.47
C ASN A 156 8.16 -11.30 -3.09
N ASN A 157 8.72 -12.06 -2.18
CA ASN A 157 10.15 -12.04 -1.91
C ASN A 157 10.89 -12.76 -3.03
#